data_799ba57ea41e7e9fbf61fc11389a78f4
#
_entry.id   799ba57ea41e7e9fbf61fc11389a78f4
#
_cell.length_a   1.000
_cell.length_b   1.000
_cell.length_c   1.000
_cell.angle_alpha   90.00
_cell.angle_beta   90.00
_cell.angle_gamma   90.00
#
_symmetry.space_group_name_H-M   'P 1'
#
loop_
_entity.id
_entity.type
_entity.pdbx_description
1 polymer ?
#
loop_
_entity_poly.entity_id
_entity_poly.type
_entity_poly.pdbx_seq_one_letter_code
_entity_poly.pdbx_strand_id
1 'polypeptide(L)'
;MKGIILAGDSGDKLFPLSLGVPKQLLPIFDKPMIYYPIGILAKVGITDLLVITSPTQQKAFVDTLGDGHNLNVLITYAIQQKPEGIAQAITIASDFIGIDQVCLITGDTLIFGKPFLAQLGKAIKAASKSANATIFVADHVDGEQYGKLLVSQTPSDKQLIGIGENTTREFYISGIYVYPNNVISKVKDIRLSERNRYEILDVNRKYLVENKLQIQKLDSNCIWLDTNSPENILKCSLYVQAHKNEI
;
A
#
# COMPACT_ATOMS: atom_id res chain seq x y z
N MET A 1 -2.03 14.53 8.19
CA MET A 1 -2.30 13.26 7.46
C MET A 1 -1.72 12.11 8.25
N LYS A 2 -2.42 11.04 8.41
CA LYS A 2 -1.99 9.81 9.07
C LYS A 2 -1.47 8.78 8.06
N GLY A 3 -0.53 7.94 8.48
CA GLY A 3 -0.05 6.81 7.68
C GLY A 3 -0.58 5.47 8.21
N ILE A 4 -1.04 4.59 7.33
CA ILE A 4 -1.41 3.22 7.69
C ILE A 4 -0.50 2.27 6.93
N ILE A 5 0.14 1.36 7.64
CA ILE A 5 0.94 0.28 7.06
C ILE A 5 0.23 -1.04 7.35
N LEU A 6 -0.30 -1.69 6.30
CA LEU A 6 -0.96 -2.99 6.44
C LEU A 6 0.07 -4.11 6.31
N ALA A 7 0.32 -4.81 7.41
CA ALA A 7 1.31 -5.87 7.53
C ALA A 7 0.73 -7.17 8.14
N GLY A 8 -0.55 -7.45 7.84
CA GLY A 8 -1.26 -8.66 8.34
C GLY A 8 -1.23 -9.86 7.40
N ASP A 9 -0.46 -9.81 6.30
CA ASP A 9 -0.32 -10.92 5.36
C ASP A 9 0.41 -12.10 6.00
N SER A 10 -0.11 -13.31 5.82
CA SER A 10 0.49 -14.56 6.33
C SER A 10 1.84 -14.90 5.71
N GLY A 11 2.10 -14.41 4.50
CA GLY A 11 3.33 -14.71 3.76
C GLY A 11 3.40 -16.15 3.21
N ASP A 12 2.26 -16.80 2.99
CA ASP A 12 2.18 -18.21 2.55
C ASP A 12 3.00 -18.52 1.30
N LYS A 13 3.13 -17.53 0.40
CA LYS A 13 3.90 -17.65 -0.84
C LYS A 13 5.42 -17.71 -0.63
N LEU A 14 5.87 -17.30 0.54
CA LEU A 14 7.28 -17.33 0.94
C LEU A 14 7.61 -18.51 1.85
N PHE A 15 6.67 -19.43 2.05
CA PHE A 15 6.95 -20.64 2.83
C PHE A 15 8.14 -21.41 2.21
N PRO A 16 9.13 -21.91 3.01
CA PRO A 16 9.16 -21.89 4.48
C PRO A 16 9.81 -20.65 5.11
N LEU A 17 10.25 -19.65 4.36
CA LEU A 17 10.92 -18.44 4.89
C LEU A 17 10.04 -17.66 5.89
N SER A 18 8.72 -17.68 5.70
CA SER A 18 7.75 -16.98 6.54
C SER A 18 7.26 -17.78 7.74
N LEU A 19 7.78 -18.99 8.00
CA LEU A 19 7.32 -19.87 9.09
C LEU A 19 7.50 -19.27 10.48
N GLY A 20 8.66 -18.65 10.73
CA GLY A 20 9.00 -18.10 12.04
C GLY A 20 9.13 -16.58 12.07
N VAL A 21 9.03 -15.94 10.90
CA VAL A 21 9.20 -14.49 10.74
C VAL A 21 8.11 -13.94 9.82
N PRO A 22 7.38 -12.89 10.24
CA PRO A 22 6.44 -12.21 9.36
C PRO A 22 7.10 -11.80 8.04
N LYS A 23 6.40 -11.95 6.91
CA LYS A 23 6.92 -11.59 5.58
C LYS A 23 7.58 -10.22 5.57
N GLN A 24 6.93 -9.23 6.15
CA GLN A 24 7.38 -7.84 6.15
C GLN A 24 8.59 -7.57 7.05
N LEU A 25 8.97 -8.54 7.90
CA LEU A 25 10.20 -8.51 8.70
C LEU A 25 11.35 -9.30 8.08
N LEU A 26 11.11 -10.00 6.96
CA LEU A 26 12.21 -10.62 6.20
C LEU A 26 13.18 -9.53 5.71
N PRO A 27 14.50 -9.81 5.73
CA PRO A 27 15.49 -8.83 5.31
C PRO A 27 15.45 -8.61 3.80
N ILE A 28 15.50 -7.35 3.39
CA ILE A 28 15.83 -6.92 2.04
C ILE A 28 17.17 -6.23 2.12
N PHE A 29 18.22 -6.96 1.81
CA PHE A 29 19.63 -6.59 1.94
C PHE A 29 20.04 -6.28 3.40
N ASP A 30 19.98 -5.03 3.84
CA ASP A 30 20.53 -4.55 5.12
C ASP A 30 19.48 -4.21 6.20
N LYS A 31 18.19 -4.32 5.89
CA LYS A 31 17.09 -4.00 6.82
C LYS A 31 15.80 -4.77 6.53
N PRO A 32 14.90 -4.90 7.52
CA PRO A 32 13.60 -5.52 7.31
C PRO A 32 12.80 -4.82 6.22
N MET A 33 12.02 -5.59 5.45
CA MET A 33 11.20 -5.11 4.34
C MET A 33 10.32 -3.91 4.72
N ILE A 34 9.69 -3.93 5.89
CA ILE A 34 8.76 -2.87 6.35
C ILE A 34 9.44 -1.49 6.53
N TYR A 35 10.76 -1.44 6.64
CA TYR A 35 11.48 -0.17 6.76
C TYR A 35 11.36 0.69 5.49
N TYR A 36 11.15 0.06 4.33
CA TYR A 36 10.98 0.79 3.06
C TYR A 36 9.67 1.57 3.00
N PRO A 37 8.49 0.96 3.24
CA PRO A 37 7.24 1.74 3.31
C PRO A 37 7.23 2.77 4.45
N ILE A 38 7.82 2.48 5.62
CA ILE A 38 7.99 3.47 6.68
C ILE A 38 8.82 4.66 6.16
N GLY A 39 9.96 4.39 5.51
CA GLY A 39 10.84 5.42 4.95
C GLY A 39 10.18 6.25 3.85
N ILE A 40 9.33 5.64 3.01
CA ILE A 40 8.53 6.36 2.00
C ILE A 40 7.60 7.37 2.69
N LEU A 41 6.86 6.96 3.71
CA LEU A 41 5.94 7.83 4.44
C LEU A 41 6.68 8.95 5.17
N ALA A 42 7.77 8.62 5.87
CA ALA A 42 8.59 9.59 6.58
C ALA A 42 9.18 10.66 5.64
N LYS A 43 9.70 10.25 4.46
CA LYS A 43 10.28 11.17 3.46
C LYS A 43 9.27 12.17 2.89
N VAL A 44 7.97 11.87 2.91
CA VAL A 44 6.92 12.81 2.48
C VAL A 44 6.25 13.53 3.66
N GLY A 45 6.82 13.42 4.87
CA GLY A 45 6.36 14.11 6.08
C GLY A 45 5.17 13.47 6.78
N ILE A 46 4.87 12.20 6.50
CA ILE A 46 3.87 11.41 7.22
C ILE A 46 4.61 10.62 8.32
N THR A 47 4.55 11.14 9.54
CA THR A 47 5.32 10.62 10.67
C THR A 47 4.47 9.98 11.77
N ASP A 48 3.15 10.12 11.72
CA ASP A 48 2.21 9.46 12.65
C ASP A 48 1.62 8.24 11.95
N LEU A 49 2.06 7.04 12.36
CA LEU A 49 1.85 5.79 11.66
C LEU A 49 1.09 4.78 12.51
N LEU A 50 0.16 4.07 11.88
CA LEU A 50 -0.48 2.87 12.44
C LEU A 50 -0.02 1.64 11.67
N VAL A 51 0.64 0.71 12.34
CA VAL A 51 1.00 -0.59 11.78
C VAL A 51 -0.07 -1.61 12.15
N ILE A 52 -0.74 -2.17 11.15
CA ILE A 52 -1.82 -3.16 11.33
C ILE A 52 -1.25 -4.53 11.03
N THR A 53 -1.31 -5.43 12.01
CA THR A 53 -0.72 -6.77 11.95
C THR A 53 -1.75 -7.85 12.25
N SER A 54 -1.40 -9.11 12.01
CA SER A 54 -2.16 -10.25 12.55
C SER A 54 -1.94 -10.40 14.07
N PRO A 55 -2.86 -11.03 14.81
CA PRO A 55 -2.73 -11.24 16.26
C PRO A 55 -1.44 -11.97 16.65
N THR A 56 -1.05 -12.98 15.88
CA THR A 56 0.10 -13.84 16.17
C THR A 56 1.44 -13.18 15.87
N GLN A 57 1.45 -12.18 15.00
CA GLN A 57 2.68 -11.55 14.52
C GLN A 57 2.97 -10.18 15.18
N GLN A 58 2.00 -9.56 15.85
CA GLN A 58 2.13 -8.21 16.39
C GLN A 58 3.36 -8.04 17.28
N LYS A 59 3.62 -9.02 18.15
CA LYS A 59 4.79 -8.96 19.05
C LYS A 59 6.10 -8.79 18.28
N ALA A 60 6.31 -9.52 17.19
CA ALA A 60 7.53 -9.41 16.38
C ALA A 60 7.70 -8.01 15.77
N PHE A 61 6.60 -7.37 15.35
CA PHE A 61 6.66 -5.99 14.86
C PHE A 61 6.98 -4.99 15.98
N VAL A 62 6.36 -5.13 17.15
CA VAL A 62 6.63 -4.28 18.30
C VAL A 62 8.08 -4.42 18.76
N ASP A 63 8.60 -5.65 18.85
CA ASP A 63 9.99 -5.91 19.23
C ASP A 63 11.00 -5.34 18.21
N THR A 64 10.61 -5.27 16.91
CA THR A 64 11.50 -4.79 15.83
C THR A 64 11.46 -3.28 15.65
N LEU A 65 10.29 -2.67 15.72
CA LEU A 65 10.06 -1.25 15.35
C LEU A 65 9.94 -0.33 16.57
N GLY A 66 9.59 -0.89 17.76
CA GLY A 66 9.30 -0.12 18.95
C GLY A 66 8.19 0.90 18.74
N ASP A 67 8.40 2.09 19.23
CA ASP A 67 7.53 3.26 19.03
C ASP A 67 7.87 4.08 17.76
N GLY A 68 8.86 3.64 17.00
CA GLY A 68 9.32 4.30 15.78
C GLY A 68 10.33 5.43 15.97
N HIS A 69 10.73 5.76 17.21
CA HIS A 69 11.64 6.87 17.48
C HIS A 69 12.93 6.79 16.66
N ASN A 70 13.54 5.61 16.56
CA ASN A 70 14.76 5.37 15.79
C ASN A 70 14.58 5.56 14.28
N LEU A 71 13.35 5.66 13.79
CA LEU A 71 12.98 5.87 12.38
C LEU A 71 12.45 7.29 12.15
N ASN A 72 12.49 8.16 13.16
CA ASN A 72 11.92 9.52 13.14
C ASN A 72 10.42 9.55 12.83
N VAL A 73 9.69 8.55 13.30
CA VAL A 73 8.22 8.44 13.20
C VAL A 73 7.64 8.04 14.55
N LEU A 74 6.34 8.22 14.73
CA LEU A 74 5.57 7.69 15.86
C LEU A 74 4.76 6.51 15.37
N ILE A 75 4.97 5.32 15.93
CA ILE A 75 4.26 4.11 15.55
C ILE A 75 3.32 3.67 16.65
N THR A 76 2.06 3.48 16.29
CA THR A 76 1.06 2.76 17.06
C THR A 76 0.69 1.47 16.34
N TYR A 77 0.03 0.53 17.05
CA TYR A 77 -0.26 -0.79 16.52
C TYR A 77 -1.74 -1.12 16.64
N ALA A 78 -2.28 -1.81 15.63
CA ALA A 78 -3.61 -2.39 15.67
C ALA A 78 -3.59 -3.83 15.15
N ILE A 79 -4.62 -4.58 15.49
CA ILE A 79 -4.77 -5.99 15.10
C ILE A 79 -5.86 -6.11 14.04
N GLN A 80 -5.53 -6.74 12.93
CA GLN A 80 -6.47 -7.30 11.98
C GLN A 80 -6.73 -8.75 12.35
N GLN A 81 -7.86 -9.03 12.98
CA GLN A 81 -8.17 -10.37 13.52
C GLN A 81 -8.23 -11.46 12.44
N LYS A 82 -8.73 -11.09 11.26
CA LYS A 82 -8.77 -11.93 10.06
C LYS A 82 -8.33 -11.08 8.87
N PRO A 83 -7.54 -11.61 7.92
CA PRO A 83 -7.05 -10.88 6.76
C PRO A 83 -8.15 -10.73 5.68
N GLU A 84 -9.22 -9.99 6.01
CA GLU A 84 -10.40 -9.82 5.16
C GLU A 84 -10.25 -8.67 4.14
N GLY A 85 -9.03 -8.34 3.73
CA GLY A 85 -8.77 -7.41 2.63
C GLY A 85 -8.22 -6.06 3.07
N ILE A 86 -7.76 -5.28 2.07
CA ILE A 86 -7.06 -4.01 2.30
C ILE A 86 -8.02 -2.94 2.82
N ALA A 87 -9.28 -2.89 2.35
CA ALA A 87 -10.24 -1.88 2.80
C ALA A 87 -10.57 -2.01 4.30
N GLN A 88 -10.49 -3.21 4.88
CA GLN A 88 -10.66 -3.42 6.31
C GLN A 88 -9.67 -2.62 7.16
N ALA A 89 -8.46 -2.37 6.64
CA ALA A 89 -7.46 -1.56 7.34
C ALA A 89 -7.97 -0.14 7.66
N ILE A 90 -8.78 0.46 6.77
CA ILE A 90 -9.37 1.78 6.99
C ILE A 90 -10.42 1.73 8.10
N THR A 91 -11.21 0.65 8.16
CA THR A 91 -12.20 0.44 9.22
C THR A 91 -11.52 0.28 10.59
N ILE A 92 -10.47 -0.54 10.65
CA ILE A 92 -9.67 -0.77 11.87
C ILE A 92 -9.03 0.55 12.34
N ALA A 93 -8.56 1.36 11.39
CA ALA A 93 -7.86 2.61 11.67
C ALA A 93 -8.78 3.82 11.88
N SER A 94 -10.11 3.66 11.90
CA SER A 94 -11.04 4.80 11.87
C SER A 94 -10.79 5.80 13.01
N ASP A 95 -10.57 5.33 14.23
CA ASP A 95 -10.31 6.18 15.41
C ASP A 95 -8.93 6.85 15.32
N PHE A 96 -7.91 6.12 14.80
CA PHE A 96 -6.58 6.67 14.55
C PHE A 96 -6.60 7.75 13.48
N ILE A 97 -7.34 7.56 12.40
CA ILE A 97 -7.51 8.56 11.33
C ILE A 97 -8.20 9.80 11.87
N GLY A 98 -9.26 9.64 12.67
CA GLY A 98 -10.04 10.74 13.22
C GLY A 98 -10.56 11.68 12.13
N ILE A 99 -10.10 12.94 12.15
CA ILE A 99 -10.46 13.97 11.16
C ILE A 99 -9.42 14.13 10.04
N ASP A 100 -8.33 13.37 10.09
CA ASP A 100 -7.22 13.50 9.16
C ASP A 100 -7.50 12.79 7.82
N GLN A 101 -6.73 13.14 6.80
CA GLN A 101 -6.57 12.33 5.60
C GLN A 101 -5.60 11.19 5.89
N VAL A 102 -5.60 10.18 5.03
CA VAL A 102 -4.80 8.97 5.22
C VAL A 102 -4.03 8.58 3.97
N CYS A 103 -2.78 8.17 4.16
CA CYS A 103 -2.01 7.40 3.20
C CYS A 103 -1.92 5.95 3.69
N LEU A 104 -2.54 5.02 2.95
CA LEU A 104 -2.45 3.58 3.22
C LEU A 104 -1.41 2.97 2.29
N ILE A 105 -0.50 2.19 2.86
CA ILE A 105 0.52 1.46 2.11
C ILE A 105 0.59 0.01 2.63
N THR A 106 0.80 -0.95 1.72
CA THR A 106 1.06 -2.32 2.16
C THR A 106 2.51 -2.48 2.62
N GLY A 107 2.72 -3.27 3.67
CA GLY A 107 4.02 -3.40 4.36
C GLY A 107 5.12 -4.09 3.55
N ASP A 108 4.78 -4.57 2.36
CA ASP A 108 5.65 -5.21 1.39
C ASP A 108 5.87 -4.38 0.11
N THR A 109 5.42 -3.13 0.10
CA THR A 109 5.59 -2.23 -1.04
C THR A 109 7.01 -1.68 -1.10
N LEU A 110 7.74 -2.03 -2.15
CA LEU A 110 9.08 -1.53 -2.44
C LEU A 110 9.06 -0.72 -3.73
N ILE A 111 9.04 0.61 -3.60
CA ILE A 111 9.11 1.54 -4.73
C ILE A 111 10.31 2.47 -4.54
N PHE A 112 11.14 2.55 -5.57
CA PHE A 112 12.33 3.37 -5.59
C PHE A 112 12.27 4.38 -6.73
N GLY A 113 12.97 5.51 -6.59
CA GLY A 113 13.07 6.57 -7.57
C GLY A 113 12.60 7.92 -7.03
N LYS A 114 13.41 8.96 -7.23
CA LYS A 114 13.10 10.33 -6.78
C LYS A 114 11.77 10.88 -7.29
N PRO A 115 11.33 10.60 -8.55
CA PRO A 115 10.06 11.09 -9.06
C PRO A 115 8.85 10.60 -8.24
N PHE A 116 8.90 9.39 -7.67
CA PHE A 116 7.81 8.82 -6.89
C PHE A 116 7.46 9.66 -5.66
N LEU A 117 8.46 10.13 -4.91
CA LEU A 117 8.20 10.97 -3.73
C LEU A 117 7.52 12.29 -4.10
N ALA A 118 7.88 12.88 -5.25
CA ALA A 118 7.21 14.07 -5.77
C ALA A 118 5.76 13.78 -6.19
N GLN A 119 5.52 12.63 -6.85
CA GLN A 119 4.17 12.18 -7.20
C GLN A 119 3.31 11.96 -5.96
N LEU A 120 3.85 11.29 -4.92
CA LEU A 120 3.16 11.05 -3.65
C LEU A 120 2.86 12.39 -2.94
N GLY A 121 3.80 13.32 -2.91
CA GLY A 121 3.59 14.66 -2.35
C GLY A 121 2.47 15.44 -3.06
N LYS A 122 2.31 15.29 -4.38
CA LYS A 122 1.19 15.89 -5.14
C LYS A 122 -0.14 15.23 -4.76
N ALA A 123 -0.17 13.90 -4.62
CA ALA A 123 -1.38 13.17 -4.20
C ALA A 123 -1.85 13.59 -2.80
N ILE A 124 -0.91 13.76 -1.85
CA ILE A 124 -1.19 14.25 -0.50
C ILE A 124 -1.84 15.65 -0.55
N LYS A 125 -1.29 16.55 -1.35
CA LYS A 125 -1.86 17.90 -1.53
C LYS A 125 -3.25 17.87 -2.18
N ALA A 126 -3.47 16.97 -3.15
CA ALA A 126 -4.77 16.81 -3.80
C ALA A 126 -5.84 16.30 -2.83
N ALA A 127 -5.52 15.33 -1.98
CA ALA A 127 -6.43 14.83 -0.95
C ALA A 127 -6.85 15.94 0.02
N SER A 128 -5.92 16.82 0.40
CA SER A 128 -6.20 17.94 1.32
C SER A 128 -7.04 19.06 0.70
N LYS A 129 -6.80 19.39 -0.59
CA LYS A 129 -7.41 20.55 -1.24
C LYS A 129 -8.73 20.26 -1.93
N SER A 130 -8.84 19.10 -2.58
CA SER A 130 -9.94 18.79 -3.50
C SER A 130 -10.77 17.58 -3.07
N ALA A 131 -10.47 16.98 -1.94
CA ALA A 131 -11.08 15.72 -1.48
C ALA A 131 -11.01 14.59 -2.52
N ASN A 132 -9.93 14.56 -3.32
CA ASN A 132 -9.66 13.53 -4.31
C ASN A 132 -8.87 12.39 -3.69
N ALA A 133 -9.28 11.16 -3.95
CA ALA A 133 -8.47 9.97 -3.72
C ALA A 133 -7.44 9.79 -4.84
N THR A 134 -6.28 9.24 -4.53
CA THR A 134 -5.26 8.90 -5.53
C THR A 134 -4.80 7.45 -5.32
N ILE A 135 -4.77 6.68 -6.41
CA ILE A 135 -4.16 5.35 -6.46
C ILE A 135 -2.95 5.39 -7.39
N PHE A 136 -1.92 4.62 -7.06
CA PHE A 136 -0.71 4.52 -7.86
C PHE A 136 -0.69 3.21 -8.63
N VAL A 137 -0.35 3.29 -9.92
CA VAL A 137 -0.36 2.16 -10.84
C VAL A 137 0.93 2.11 -11.66
N ALA A 138 1.28 0.91 -12.11
CA ALA A 138 2.39 0.66 -13.04
C ALA A 138 1.89 -0.11 -14.27
N ASP A 139 2.54 0.08 -15.42
CA ASP A 139 2.26 -0.68 -16.65
C ASP A 139 2.76 -2.11 -16.56
N HIS A 140 3.81 -2.33 -15.78
CA HIS A 140 4.50 -3.62 -15.68
C HIS A 140 4.98 -3.84 -14.25
N VAL A 141 4.87 -5.08 -13.79
CA VAL A 141 5.45 -5.57 -12.55
C VAL A 141 6.00 -6.96 -12.85
N ASP A 142 7.18 -7.26 -12.35
CA ASP A 142 7.72 -8.62 -12.40
C ASP A 142 6.91 -9.50 -11.42
N GLY A 143 5.78 -10.05 -11.89
CA GLY A 143 4.92 -10.93 -11.09
C GLY A 143 3.43 -10.83 -11.44
N GLU A 144 2.73 -11.97 -11.48
CA GLU A 144 1.32 -12.07 -11.93
C GLU A 144 0.26 -11.81 -10.85
N GLN A 145 0.60 -11.30 -9.66
CA GLN A 145 -0.23 -11.45 -8.47
C GLN A 145 -0.83 -10.15 -7.90
N TYR A 146 -0.72 -9.06 -8.63
CA TYR A 146 -1.26 -7.77 -8.21
C TYR A 146 -2.67 -7.53 -8.73
N GLY A 147 -3.43 -6.72 -8.00
CA GLY A 147 -4.72 -6.25 -8.47
C GLY A 147 -4.56 -5.53 -9.81
N LYS A 148 -5.21 -6.04 -10.85
CA LYS A 148 -5.19 -5.43 -12.17
C LYS A 148 -6.25 -4.35 -12.24
N LEU A 149 -5.86 -3.17 -12.70
CA LEU A 149 -6.74 -2.09 -13.05
C LEU A 149 -6.90 -2.07 -14.56
N LEU A 150 -8.11 -2.27 -15.02
CA LEU A 150 -8.45 -2.17 -16.42
C LEU A 150 -9.02 -0.77 -16.68
N VAL A 151 -8.38 0.00 -17.54
CA VAL A 151 -8.83 1.35 -17.91
C VAL A 151 -9.35 1.34 -19.34
N SER A 152 -10.59 1.73 -19.53
CA SER A 152 -11.16 1.98 -20.87
C SER A 152 -10.45 3.16 -21.54
N GLN A 153 -10.18 3.06 -22.86
CA GLN A 153 -9.46 4.08 -23.62
C GLN A 153 -10.31 5.25 -24.11
N THR A 154 -11.60 5.28 -23.82
CA THR A 154 -12.43 6.43 -24.22
C THR A 154 -12.18 7.60 -23.28
N PRO A 155 -11.98 8.84 -23.80
CA PRO A 155 -11.71 10.02 -22.98
C PRO A 155 -12.83 10.33 -21.97
N SER A 156 -14.04 9.82 -22.21
CA SER A 156 -15.23 9.99 -21.35
C SER A 156 -15.42 8.89 -20.31
N ASP A 157 -14.79 7.71 -20.47
CA ASP A 157 -15.07 6.53 -19.64
C ASP A 157 -13.78 5.94 -19.05
N LYS A 158 -13.26 6.59 -18.02
CA LYS A 158 -12.29 5.95 -17.11
C LYS A 158 -13.06 5.02 -16.17
N GLN A 159 -13.35 3.80 -16.62
CA GLN A 159 -13.96 2.81 -15.75
C GLN A 159 -12.91 1.98 -15.04
N LEU A 160 -13.00 1.88 -13.71
CA LEU A 160 -12.37 0.85 -12.92
C LEU A 160 -13.16 -0.45 -13.15
N ILE A 161 -12.70 -1.26 -14.08
CA ILE A 161 -13.27 -2.58 -14.32
C ILE A 161 -12.52 -3.57 -13.44
N GLY A 162 -13.25 -4.42 -12.75
CA GLY A 162 -12.67 -5.49 -11.92
C GLY A 162 -11.82 -6.46 -12.73
N ILE A 163 -11.09 -7.32 -12.06
CA ILE A 163 -10.26 -8.38 -12.64
C ILE A 163 -11.08 -9.17 -13.66
N GLY A 164 -10.65 -9.20 -14.93
CA GLY A 164 -11.08 -10.22 -15.89
C GLY A 164 -11.95 -9.79 -17.10
N GLU A 165 -12.23 -8.51 -17.32
CA GLU A 165 -13.02 -8.09 -18.49
C GLU A 165 -12.14 -7.50 -19.61
N ASN A 166 -12.49 -7.79 -20.87
CA ASN A 166 -11.78 -7.40 -22.09
C ASN A 166 -11.54 -5.89 -22.19
N THR A 167 -10.34 -5.44 -21.90
CA THR A 167 -9.89 -4.07 -22.07
C THR A 167 -8.52 -3.98 -22.72
N THR A 168 -8.26 -2.86 -23.37
CA THR A 168 -7.08 -2.66 -24.21
C THR A 168 -5.82 -2.25 -23.43
N ARG A 169 -5.90 -2.01 -22.11
CA ARG A 169 -4.73 -1.65 -21.29
C ARG A 169 -4.88 -2.08 -19.85
N GLU A 170 -3.92 -2.87 -19.38
CA GLU A 170 -3.82 -3.35 -18.00
C GLU A 170 -2.82 -2.49 -17.22
N PHE A 171 -3.18 -2.17 -15.97
CA PHE A 171 -2.29 -1.56 -15.00
C PHE A 171 -2.30 -2.38 -13.72
N TYR A 172 -1.17 -2.38 -13.02
CA TYR A 172 -1.03 -3.02 -11.71
C TYR A 172 -1.08 -1.98 -10.60
N ILE A 173 -1.88 -2.23 -9.57
CA ILE A 173 -2.01 -1.33 -8.42
C ILE A 173 -0.87 -1.59 -7.45
N SER A 174 -0.12 -0.53 -7.11
CA SER A 174 1.14 -0.62 -6.36
C SER A 174 1.01 -0.83 -4.85
N GLY A 175 -0.23 -0.96 -4.32
CA GLY A 175 -0.42 -1.09 -2.87
C GLY A 175 -0.33 0.23 -2.10
N ILE A 176 -0.33 1.39 -2.79
CA ILE A 176 -0.32 2.72 -2.18
C ILE A 176 -1.59 3.48 -2.56
N TYR A 177 -2.23 4.04 -1.54
CA TYR A 177 -3.51 4.73 -1.65
C TYR A 177 -3.48 6.00 -0.80
N VAL A 178 -3.88 7.12 -1.38
CA VAL A 178 -4.05 8.39 -0.66
C VAL A 178 -5.52 8.77 -0.66
N TYR A 179 -6.11 8.88 0.50
CA TYR A 179 -7.54 9.17 0.64
C TYR A 179 -7.79 10.42 1.47
N PRO A 180 -8.80 11.22 1.11
CA PRO A 180 -9.36 12.24 1.99
C PRO A 180 -10.09 11.58 3.17
N ASN A 181 -10.39 12.35 4.22
CA ASN A 181 -11.02 11.84 5.44
C ASN A 181 -12.34 11.09 5.22
N ASN A 182 -13.14 11.50 4.23
CA ASN A 182 -14.43 10.87 3.94
C ASN A 182 -14.33 9.39 3.51
N VAL A 183 -13.12 8.83 3.37
CA VAL A 183 -12.92 7.39 3.14
C VAL A 183 -13.50 6.55 4.27
N ILE A 184 -13.50 7.06 5.51
CA ILE A 184 -14.09 6.38 6.68
C ILE A 184 -15.59 6.12 6.45
N SER A 185 -16.32 7.08 5.90
CA SER A 185 -17.74 6.87 5.57
C SER A 185 -17.92 5.93 4.39
N LYS A 186 -17.06 6.02 3.38
CA LYS A 186 -17.15 5.18 2.18
C LYS A 186 -16.88 3.70 2.45
N VAL A 187 -15.96 3.39 3.36
CA VAL A 187 -15.62 1.99 3.68
C VAL A 187 -16.75 1.29 4.46
N LYS A 188 -17.55 2.02 5.22
CA LYS A 188 -18.67 1.45 6.01
C LYS A 188 -19.72 0.72 5.16
N ASP A 189 -19.90 1.15 3.92
CA ASP A 189 -20.89 0.55 3.00
C ASP A 189 -20.29 -0.53 2.09
N ILE A 190 -19.02 -0.88 2.26
CA ILE A 190 -18.40 -1.97 1.49
C ILE A 190 -18.83 -3.31 2.07
N ARG A 191 -19.26 -4.20 1.18
CA ARG A 191 -19.65 -5.57 1.53
C ARG A 191 -18.52 -6.55 1.24
N LEU A 192 -18.54 -7.69 1.89
CA LEU A 192 -17.63 -8.79 1.56
C LEU A 192 -17.90 -9.25 0.12
N SER A 193 -16.82 -9.41 -0.64
CA SER A 193 -16.86 -10.01 -1.98
C SER A 193 -17.07 -11.53 -1.89
N GLU A 194 -17.29 -12.19 -3.03
CA GLU A 194 -17.34 -13.65 -3.13
C GLU A 194 -16.05 -14.33 -2.63
N ARG A 195 -14.94 -13.59 -2.58
CA ARG A 195 -13.66 -14.02 -1.99
C ARG A 195 -13.58 -13.82 -0.49
N ASN A 196 -14.67 -13.43 0.18
CA ASN A 196 -14.73 -13.05 1.59
C ASN A 196 -13.72 -11.93 1.94
N ARG A 197 -13.64 -10.89 1.10
CA ARG A 197 -12.74 -9.74 1.30
C ARG A 197 -13.47 -8.41 1.14
N TYR A 198 -13.11 -7.45 1.97
CA TYR A 198 -13.43 -6.03 1.78
C TYR A 198 -12.46 -5.47 0.74
N GLU A 199 -12.94 -5.36 -0.49
CA GLU A 199 -12.11 -5.02 -1.63
C GLU A 199 -11.81 -3.50 -1.66
N ILE A 200 -10.54 -3.15 -1.74
CA ILE A 200 -10.14 -1.74 -1.88
C ILE A 200 -10.60 -1.14 -3.21
N LEU A 201 -10.80 -1.98 -4.22
CA LEU A 201 -11.37 -1.54 -5.50
C LEU A 201 -12.78 -0.99 -5.35
N ASP A 202 -13.59 -1.52 -4.46
CA ASP A 202 -14.95 -1.02 -4.23
C ASP A 202 -14.94 0.36 -3.57
N VAL A 203 -13.96 0.63 -2.68
CA VAL A 203 -13.73 1.98 -2.17
C VAL A 203 -13.35 2.93 -3.32
N ASN A 204 -12.42 2.50 -4.18
CA ASN A 204 -11.96 3.30 -5.32
C ASN A 204 -13.09 3.57 -6.33
N ARG A 205 -13.99 2.60 -6.58
CA ARG A 205 -15.17 2.78 -7.44
C ARG A 205 -16.09 3.89 -6.93
N LYS A 206 -16.28 4.01 -5.60
CA LYS A 206 -17.08 5.12 -5.04
C LYS A 206 -16.48 6.48 -5.37
N TYR A 207 -15.16 6.63 -5.30
CA TYR A 207 -14.49 7.86 -5.71
C TYR A 207 -14.56 8.09 -7.22
N LEU A 208 -14.47 7.02 -8.01
CA LEU A 208 -14.56 7.13 -9.47
C LEU A 208 -15.94 7.64 -9.92
N VAL A 209 -17.02 7.07 -9.37
CA VAL A 209 -18.40 7.51 -9.68
C VAL A 209 -18.60 8.99 -9.32
N GLU A 210 -17.94 9.48 -8.30
CA GLU A 210 -17.99 10.90 -7.90
C GLU A 210 -17.03 11.79 -8.70
N ASN A 211 -16.32 11.27 -9.69
CA ASN A 211 -15.24 11.97 -10.41
C ASN A 211 -14.12 12.50 -9.47
N LYS A 212 -13.88 11.81 -8.36
CA LYS A 212 -12.88 12.16 -7.34
C LYS A 212 -11.75 11.15 -7.21
N LEU A 213 -11.59 10.22 -8.15
CA LEU A 213 -10.47 9.30 -8.20
C LEU A 213 -9.42 9.78 -9.20
N GLN A 214 -8.19 9.95 -8.71
CA GLN A 214 -7.02 10.18 -9.55
C GLN A 214 -6.23 8.87 -9.67
N ILE A 215 -5.93 8.47 -10.90
CA ILE A 215 -5.07 7.33 -11.19
C ILE A 215 -3.72 7.90 -11.59
N GLN A 216 -2.72 7.73 -10.72
CA GLN A 216 -1.37 8.22 -10.92
C GLN A 216 -0.48 7.07 -11.39
N LYS A 217 -0.07 7.11 -12.65
CA LYS A 217 0.94 6.19 -13.16
C LYS A 217 2.31 6.53 -12.55
N LEU A 218 3.04 5.50 -12.10
CA LEU A 218 4.42 5.65 -11.67
C LEU A 218 5.27 6.16 -12.84
N ASP A 219 6.20 7.07 -12.54
CA ASP A 219 7.15 7.58 -13.51
C ASP A 219 8.06 6.45 -14.03
N SER A 220 8.49 6.54 -15.29
CA SER A 220 9.37 5.53 -15.91
C SER A 220 10.73 5.37 -15.22
N ASN A 221 11.17 6.37 -14.45
CA ASN A 221 12.37 6.31 -13.63
C ASN A 221 12.11 5.77 -12.22
N CYS A 222 10.90 5.25 -11.96
CA CYS A 222 10.56 4.55 -10.73
C CYS A 222 10.55 3.06 -10.96
N ILE A 223 11.04 2.32 -9.98
CA ILE A 223 11.02 0.85 -9.98
C ILE A 223 10.15 0.39 -8.83
N TRP A 224 9.19 -0.45 -9.15
CA TRP A 224 8.40 -1.20 -8.17
C TRP A 224 8.81 -2.66 -8.21
N LEU A 225 9.31 -3.17 -7.09
CA LEU A 225 9.80 -4.53 -6.95
C LEU A 225 8.79 -5.41 -6.24
N ASP A 226 8.52 -6.58 -6.83
CA ASP A 226 7.70 -7.63 -6.22
C ASP A 226 8.49 -8.40 -5.15
N THR A 227 7.81 -8.76 -4.06
CA THR A 227 8.37 -9.50 -2.92
C THR A 227 7.65 -10.81 -2.64
N ASN A 228 6.92 -11.36 -3.63
CA ASN A 228 6.03 -12.51 -3.43
C ASN A 228 6.67 -13.87 -3.77
N SER A 229 7.97 -13.92 -4.02
CA SER A 229 8.71 -15.19 -4.14
C SER A 229 10.13 -15.05 -3.53
N PRO A 230 10.78 -16.15 -3.15
CA PRO A 230 12.16 -16.12 -2.68
C PRO A 230 13.13 -15.52 -3.71
N GLU A 231 12.94 -15.79 -5.00
CA GLU A 231 13.73 -15.23 -6.10
C GLU A 231 13.56 -13.72 -6.19
N ASN A 232 12.35 -13.22 -5.99
CA ASN A 232 12.07 -11.79 -6.00
C ASN A 232 12.67 -11.09 -4.79
N ILE A 233 12.65 -11.71 -3.59
CA ILE A 233 13.35 -11.19 -2.41
C ILE A 233 14.85 -11.05 -2.66
N LEU A 234 15.45 -12.04 -3.32
CA LEU A 234 16.86 -11.97 -3.71
C LEU A 234 17.11 -10.83 -4.72
N LYS A 235 16.28 -10.71 -5.77
CA LYS A 235 16.36 -9.60 -6.73
C LYS A 235 16.22 -8.23 -6.04
N CYS A 236 15.26 -8.08 -5.11
CA CYS A 236 15.11 -6.86 -4.32
C CYS A 236 16.37 -6.54 -3.53
N SER A 237 16.96 -7.54 -2.86
CA SER A 237 18.18 -7.37 -2.07
C SER A 237 19.37 -6.94 -2.94
N LEU A 238 19.55 -7.55 -4.10
CA LEU A 238 20.59 -7.19 -5.06
C LEU A 238 20.39 -5.77 -5.62
N TYR A 239 19.14 -5.40 -5.93
CA TYR A 239 18.82 -4.06 -6.38
C TYR A 239 19.18 -3.01 -5.31
N VAL A 240 18.74 -3.23 -4.06
CA VAL A 240 19.04 -2.31 -2.94
C VAL A 240 20.53 -2.21 -2.70
N GLN A 241 21.27 -3.35 -2.74
CA GLN A 241 22.72 -3.35 -2.60
C GLN A 241 23.40 -2.46 -3.66
N ALA A 242 22.99 -2.61 -4.93
CA ALA A 242 23.56 -1.86 -6.04
C ALA A 242 23.27 -0.35 -5.98
N HIS A 243 22.13 0.05 -5.39
CA HIS A 243 21.66 1.45 -5.34
C HIS A 243 21.67 2.03 -3.92
N LYS A 244 22.44 1.44 -2.99
CA LYS A 244 22.44 1.81 -1.56
C LYS A 244 22.60 3.32 -1.30
N ASN A 245 23.36 4.02 -2.14
CA ASN A 245 23.62 5.46 -1.98
C ASN A 245 22.52 6.36 -2.56
N GLU A 246 21.50 5.78 -3.21
CA GLU A 246 20.41 6.51 -3.87
C GLU A 246 19.08 6.34 -3.14
N ILE A 247 18.99 5.34 -2.26
CA ILE A 247 17.83 4.95 -1.48
C ILE A 247 17.91 5.58 -0.07
#